data_005aa7105c1ea555d2ad2345932b9091
#
_entry.id   005aa7105c1ea555d2ad2345932b9091
#
_cell.length_a   1.000
_cell.length_b   1.000
_cell.length_c   1.000
_cell.angle_alpha   90.00
_cell.angle_beta   90.00
_cell.angle_gamma   90.00
#
_symmetry.space_group_name_H-M   'P 1'
#
loop_
_entity.id
_entity.type
_entity.pdbx_description
1 polymer ?
#
loop_
_entity_poly.entity_id
_entity_poly.type
_entity_poly.pdbx_seq_one_letter_code
_entity_poly.pdbx_strand_id
1 'polypeptide(L)'
;MLKNQKHAILYALSAVFLWSTVATAFKLALMQLTPLQLVFYASAFSWLFLAIFLLVNGDYQYVKTAFLSKPLLYLKLGVLNPFLYYLILFKAYDLLPAQQAQALNYTWAIALSLLAVPMLGQRLRKTDIAALMFAYLGVLIISTKGQFTELNFESPLGVGLALLSTLLWALYWIFSTKNTDKPVISLFICFSIGLPFIALVLSWQNAWQIPTVKAWLAAAYVGLFEMGITFVLWLMAMKKAENTASVSNLIFISPFLSLIFIFTFLGEAIHPATIIGLGFIICGLAIQKLIKSK
;
A
#
# COMPACT_ATOMS: atom_id res chain seq x y z
N MET A 1 -16.95 -9.45 -18.78
CA MET A 1 -16.14 -10.66 -18.48
C MET A 1 -17.01 -11.66 -17.73
N LEU A 2 -16.99 -12.95 -18.14
CA LEU A 2 -17.68 -14.01 -17.41
C LEU A 2 -17.06 -14.16 -16.01
N LYS A 3 -17.91 -14.30 -14.98
CA LYS A 3 -17.51 -14.60 -13.61
C LYS A 3 -16.89 -16.00 -13.56
N ASN A 4 -15.81 -16.16 -12.80
CA ASN A 4 -15.16 -17.44 -12.60
C ASN A 4 -14.37 -17.40 -11.29
N GLN A 5 -14.89 -18.06 -10.27
CA GLN A 5 -14.33 -18.02 -8.91
C GLN A 5 -12.92 -18.63 -8.84
N LYS A 6 -12.65 -19.70 -9.60
CA LYS A 6 -11.31 -20.34 -9.61
C LYS A 6 -10.25 -19.38 -10.16
N HIS A 7 -10.53 -18.73 -11.28
CA HIS A 7 -9.62 -17.72 -11.83
C HIS A 7 -9.48 -16.51 -10.92
N ALA A 8 -10.56 -16.07 -10.26
CA ALA A 8 -10.50 -14.98 -9.29
C ALA A 8 -9.56 -15.29 -8.12
N ILE A 9 -9.67 -16.52 -7.58
CA ILE A 9 -8.78 -16.99 -6.50
C ILE A 9 -7.33 -17.04 -6.98
N LEU A 10 -7.06 -17.56 -8.17
CA LEU A 10 -5.70 -17.62 -8.73
C LEU A 10 -5.07 -16.23 -8.87
N TYR A 11 -5.77 -15.27 -9.46
CA TYR A 11 -5.32 -13.89 -9.57
C TYR A 11 -5.08 -13.25 -8.19
N ALA A 12 -5.98 -13.50 -7.23
CA ALA A 12 -5.84 -12.96 -5.89
C ALA A 12 -4.64 -13.55 -5.14
N LEU A 13 -4.43 -14.87 -5.22
CA LEU A 13 -3.28 -15.53 -4.59
C LEU A 13 -1.96 -15.07 -5.23
N SER A 14 -1.93 -14.87 -6.55
CA SER A 14 -0.76 -14.30 -7.22
C SER A 14 -0.46 -12.88 -6.72
N ALA A 15 -1.49 -12.04 -6.58
CA ALA A 15 -1.34 -10.70 -6.04
C ALA A 15 -0.87 -10.71 -4.57
N VAL A 16 -1.46 -11.56 -3.74
CA VAL A 16 -1.10 -11.74 -2.33
C VAL A 16 0.34 -12.20 -2.18
N PHE A 17 0.78 -13.17 -3.00
CA PHE A 17 2.16 -13.63 -3.01
C PHE A 17 3.13 -12.50 -3.36
N LEU A 18 2.87 -11.75 -4.43
CA LEU A 18 3.71 -10.61 -4.83
C LEU A 18 3.74 -9.53 -3.74
N TRP A 19 2.59 -9.12 -3.19
CA TRP A 19 2.56 -8.14 -2.09
C TRP A 19 3.26 -8.65 -0.82
N SER A 20 3.32 -9.95 -0.60
CA SER A 20 4.06 -10.50 0.53
C SER A 20 5.57 -10.29 0.44
N THR A 21 6.11 -10.10 -0.76
CA THR A 21 7.55 -9.88 -0.98
C THR A 21 7.96 -8.42 -0.84
N VAL A 22 7.02 -7.47 -0.90
CA VAL A 22 7.34 -6.04 -1.09
C VAL A 22 8.00 -5.39 0.11
N ALA A 23 7.67 -5.79 1.35
CA ALA A 23 8.35 -5.26 2.53
C ALA A 23 9.84 -5.57 2.53
N THR A 24 10.19 -6.79 2.13
CA THR A 24 11.57 -7.20 1.89
C THR A 24 12.21 -6.40 0.76
N ALA A 25 11.51 -6.25 -0.36
CA ALA A 25 11.99 -5.49 -1.51
C ALA A 25 12.22 -4.01 -1.17
N PHE A 26 11.36 -3.39 -0.36
CA PHE A 26 11.55 -2.01 0.11
C PHE A 26 12.85 -1.87 0.89
N LYS A 27 13.11 -2.75 1.85
CA LYS A 27 14.36 -2.70 2.65
C LYS A 27 15.59 -2.91 1.77
N LEU A 28 15.58 -3.88 0.88
CA LEU A 28 16.69 -4.12 -0.05
C LEU A 28 16.92 -2.92 -0.99
N ALA A 29 15.86 -2.28 -1.47
CA ALA A 29 15.95 -1.10 -2.30
C ALA A 29 16.49 0.11 -1.51
N LEU A 30 16.04 0.30 -0.27
CA LEU A 30 16.47 1.39 0.62
C LEU A 30 17.92 1.24 1.09
N MET A 31 18.53 0.05 0.98
CA MET A 31 19.98 -0.11 1.15
C MET A 31 20.80 0.53 0.02
N GLN A 32 20.18 0.81 -1.13
CA GLN A 32 20.83 1.33 -2.33
C GLN A 32 20.34 2.72 -2.74
N LEU A 33 19.14 3.10 -2.34
CA LEU A 33 18.44 4.32 -2.76
C LEU A 33 17.90 5.04 -1.52
N THR A 34 17.90 6.36 -1.57
CA THR A 34 17.10 7.13 -0.59
C THR A 34 15.61 6.91 -0.82
N PRO A 35 14.75 7.14 0.19
CA PRO A 35 13.30 7.03 0.02
C PRO A 35 12.76 7.81 -1.18
N LEU A 36 13.26 9.03 -1.40
CA LEU A 36 12.82 9.89 -2.52
C LEU A 36 13.25 9.32 -3.87
N GLN A 37 14.48 8.82 -3.99
CA GLN A 37 14.97 8.15 -5.20
C GLN A 37 14.17 6.88 -5.50
N LEU A 38 13.89 6.06 -4.48
CA LEU A 38 13.09 4.85 -4.64
C LEU A 38 11.68 5.17 -5.12
N VAL A 39 11.02 6.18 -4.55
CA VAL A 39 9.69 6.63 -5.02
C VAL A 39 9.75 7.02 -6.50
N PHE A 40 10.76 7.79 -6.92
CA PHE A 40 10.88 8.22 -8.31
C PHE A 40 11.07 7.05 -9.27
N TYR A 41 12.11 6.24 -9.05
CA TYR A 41 12.45 5.16 -9.98
C TYR A 41 11.38 4.06 -10.01
N ALA A 42 10.84 3.66 -8.86
CA ALA A 42 9.76 2.69 -8.81
C ALA A 42 8.49 3.20 -9.51
N SER A 43 8.13 4.47 -9.28
CA SER A 43 7.00 5.10 -9.96
C SER A 43 7.20 5.18 -11.47
N ALA A 44 8.42 5.44 -11.95
CA ALA A 44 8.74 5.47 -13.38
C ALA A 44 8.57 4.08 -14.03
N PHE A 45 9.03 3.01 -13.37
CA PHE A 45 8.80 1.64 -13.84
C PHE A 45 7.31 1.26 -13.86
N SER A 46 6.58 1.62 -12.82
CA SER A 46 5.13 1.39 -12.79
C SER A 46 4.41 2.17 -13.87
N TRP A 47 4.75 3.44 -14.06
CA TRP A 47 4.18 4.29 -15.10
C TRP A 47 4.42 3.69 -16.49
N LEU A 48 5.65 3.25 -16.77
CA LEU A 48 6.00 2.61 -18.05
C LEU A 48 5.19 1.32 -18.26
N PHE A 49 5.09 0.47 -17.25
CA PHE A 49 4.28 -0.74 -17.32
C PHE A 49 2.81 -0.42 -17.60
N LEU A 50 2.22 0.54 -16.87
CA LEU A 50 0.83 0.95 -17.06
C LEU A 50 0.59 1.55 -18.44
N ALA A 51 1.54 2.36 -18.96
CA ALA A 51 1.49 2.89 -20.32
C ALA A 51 1.43 1.77 -21.37
N ILE A 52 2.36 0.82 -21.28
CA ILE A 52 2.39 -0.35 -22.19
C ILE A 52 1.10 -1.16 -22.07
N PHE A 53 0.63 -1.40 -20.83
CA PHE A 53 -0.62 -2.14 -20.60
C PHE A 53 -1.83 -1.45 -21.24
N LEU A 54 -1.94 -0.13 -21.12
CA LEU A 54 -3.03 0.66 -21.73
C LEU A 54 -2.96 0.68 -23.26
N LEU A 55 -1.75 0.76 -23.82
CA LEU A 55 -1.54 0.72 -25.27
C LEU A 55 -1.95 -0.63 -25.84
N VAL A 56 -1.49 -1.72 -25.24
CA VAL A 56 -1.79 -3.10 -25.69
C VAL A 56 -3.30 -3.40 -25.60
N ASN A 57 -3.99 -2.87 -24.58
CA ASN A 57 -5.43 -3.09 -24.41
C ASN A 57 -6.31 -2.06 -25.18
N GLY A 58 -5.72 -1.11 -25.90
CA GLY A 58 -6.45 -0.06 -26.61
C GLY A 58 -7.15 0.97 -25.72
N ASP A 59 -6.82 0.99 -24.43
CA ASP A 59 -7.44 1.88 -23.43
C ASP A 59 -6.76 3.26 -23.35
N TYR A 60 -5.58 3.42 -23.95
CA TYR A 60 -4.82 4.66 -23.88
C TYR A 60 -5.57 5.87 -24.45
N GLN A 61 -6.39 5.69 -25.46
CA GLN A 61 -7.23 6.71 -26.07
C GLN A 61 -8.19 7.40 -25.06
N TYR A 62 -8.56 6.73 -23.98
CA TYR A 62 -9.47 7.26 -22.97
C TYR A 62 -8.77 8.10 -21.89
N VAL A 63 -7.44 8.09 -21.82
CA VAL A 63 -6.66 8.77 -20.78
C VAL A 63 -6.92 10.28 -20.77
N LYS A 64 -6.84 10.92 -21.94
CA LYS A 64 -7.07 12.38 -22.08
C LYS A 64 -8.48 12.76 -21.63
N THR A 65 -9.48 12.04 -22.09
CA THR A 65 -10.89 12.30 -21.76
C THR A 65 -11.15 12.11 -20.27
N ALA A 66 -10.62 11.04 -19.66
CA ALA A 66 -10.73 10.80 -18.23
C ALA A 66 -10.10 11.94 -17.42
N PHE A 67 -8.87 12.34 -17.75
CA PHE A 67 -8.20 13.45 -17.05
C PHE A 67 -8.98 14.76 -17.17
N LEU A 68 -9.40 15.15 -18.38
CA LEU A 68 -10.10 16.42 -18.61
C LEU A 68 -11.48 16.47 -17.96
N SER A 69 -12.11 15.31 -17.72
CA SER A 69 -13.42 15.25 -17.04
C SER A 69 -13.35 15.60 -15.55
N LYS A 70 -12.21 15.33 -14.88
CA LYS A 70 -12.03 15.48 -13.42
C LYS A 70 -10.61 15.89 -13.04
N PRO A 71 -10.04 16.99 -13.60
CA PRO A 71 -8.62 17.31 -13.45
C PRO A 71 -8.20 17.53 -12.00
N LEU A 72 -9.03 18.21 -11.20
CA LEU A 72 -8.76 18.47 -9.78
C LEU A 72 -8.78 17.19 -8.92
N LEU A 73 -9.64 16.23 -9.25
CA LEU A 73 -9.66 14.94 -8.58
C LEU A 73 -8.36 14.17 -8.87
N TYR A 74 -7.94 14.11 -10.13
CA TYR A 74 -6.71 13.44 -10.51
C TYR A 74 -5.47 14.11 -9.95
N LEU A 75 -5.45 15.46 -9.85
CA LEU A 75 -4.36 16.17 -9.18
C LEU A 75 -4.26 15.75 -7.72
N LYS A 76 -5.36 15.73 -6.98
CA LYS A 76 -5.39 15.25 -5.58
C LYS A 76 -4.92 13.81 -5.45
N LEU A 77 -5.43 12.93 -6.31
CA LEU A 77 -5.07 11.52 -6.30
C LEU A 77 -3.58 11.30 -6.63
N GLY A 78 -3.03 11.98 -7.64
CA GLY A 78 -1.62 11.84 -8.04
C GLY A 78 -0.64 12.42 -7.02
N VAL A 79 -1.02 13.50 -6.32
CA VAL A 79 -0.23 14.02 -5.19
C VAL A 79 -0.26 13.06 -4.02
N LEU A 80 -1.41 12.45 -3.71
CA LEU A 80 -1.49 11.47 -2.62
C LEU A 80 -0.74 10.18 -2.96
N ASN A 81 -0.94 9.64 -4.16
CA ASN A 81 -0.36 8.39 -4.64
C ASN A 81 0.01 8.53 -6.13
N PRO A 82 1.30 8.41 -6.52
CA PRO A 82 2.38 7.80 -5.76
C PRO A 82 3.21 8.75 -4.85
N PHE A 83 3.03 10.07 -4.90
CA PHE A 83 4.00 10.98 -4.30
C PHE A 83 4.02 10.91 -2.76
N LEU A 84 3.03 11.46 -2.06
CA LEU A 84 3.09 11.59 -0.60
C LEU A 84 3.08 10.24 0.13
N TYR A 85 2.18 9.35 -0.27
CA TYR A 85 2.03 8.05 0.40
C TYR A 85 3.34 7.26 0.38
N TYR A 86 3.91 7.02 -0.80
CA TYR A 86 5.11 6.20 -0.89
C TYR A 86 6.35 6.90 -0.33
N LEU A 87 6.45 8.24 -0.43
CA LEU A 87 7.54 8.97 0.19
C LEU A 87 7.53 8.79 1.72
N ILE A 88 6.38 8.94 2.35
CA ILE A 88 6.21 8.76 3.80
C ILE A 88 6.39 7.29 4.18
N LEU A 89 5.81 6.37 3.42
CA LEU A 89 5.94 4.94 3.67
C LEU A 89 7.40 4.46 3.57
N PHE A 90 8.11 4.83 2.50
CA PHE A 90 9.50 4.40 2.35
C PHE A 90 10.40 5.04 3.40
N LYS A 91 10.11 6.28 3.84
CA LYS A 91 10.82 6.87 4.98
C LYS A 91 10.54 6.13 6.28
N ALA A 92 9.34 5.63 6.49
CA ALA A 92 9.04 4.76 7.63
C ALA A 92 9.84 3.44 7.57
N TYR A 93 9.90 2.79 6.40
CA TYR A 93 10.72 1.58 6.20
C TYR A 93 12.23 1.83 6.32
N ASP A 94 12.70 3.05 6.00
CA ASP A 94 14.09 3.46 6.22
C ASP A 94 14.44 3.50 7.71
N LEU A 95 13.50 3.95 8.55
CA LEU A 95 13.68 4.18 9.99
C LEU A 95 13.28 3.00 10.89
N LEU A 96 12.51 2.04 10.38
CA LEU A 96 11.98 0.90 11.15
C LEU A 96 12.45 -0.42 10.55
N PRO A 97 12.52 -1.50 11.36
CA PRO A 97 12.56 -2.85 10.83
C PRO A 97 11.37 -3.13 9.91
N ALA A 98 11.59 -3.94 8.85
CA ALA A 98 10.56 -4.24 7.86
C ALA A 98 9.28 -4.81 8.50
N GLN A 99 9.45 -5.71 9.47
CA GLN A 99 8.34 -6.33 10.19
C GLN A 99 7.46 -5.31 10.94
N GLN A 100 8.07 -4.27 11.53
CA GLN A 100 7.32 -3.22 12.23
C GLN A 100 6.61 -2.28 11.23
N ALA A 101 7.33 -1.75 10.26
CA ALA A 101 6.77 -0.84 9.26
C ALA A 101 5.57 -1.47 8.54
N GLN A 102 5.70 -2.73 8.14
CA GLN A 102 4.63 -3.47 7.49
C GLN A 102 3.41 -3.67 8.39
N ALA A 103 3.62 -4.17 9.61
CA ALA A 103 2.52 -4.43 10.52
C ALA A 103 1.74 -3.15 10.86
N LEU A 104 2.45 -2.03 11.10
CA LEU A 104 1.82 -0.72 11.31
C LEU A 104 1.04 -0.26 10.07
N ASN A 105 1.59 -0.45 8.88
CA ASN A 105 0.91 -0.05 7.64
C ASN A 105 -0.41 -0.81 7.43
N TYR A 106 -0.56 -2.06 7.89
CA TYR A 106 -1.84 -2.79 7.80
C TYR A 106 -3.00 -2.15 8.54
N THR A 107 -2.77 -1.15 9.41
CA THR A 107 -3.84 -0.39 10.06
C THR A 107 -4.58 0.59 9.14
N TRP A 108 -4.16 0.72 7.87
CA TRP A 108 -4.80 1.62 6.90
C TRP A 108 -6.32 1.41 6.75
N ALA A 109 -6.80 0.17 6.86
CA ALA A 109 -8.23 -0.11 6.73
C ALA A 109 -9.04 0.47 7.90
N ILE A 110 -8.43 0.60 9.08
CA ILE A 110 -9.02 1.25 10.24
C ILE A 110 -9.00 2.76 10.07
N ALA A 111 -7.87 3.31 9.60
CA ALA A 111 -7.77 4.71 9.23
C ALA A 111 -8.84 5.10 8.20
N LEU A 112 -9.08 4.23 7.19
CA LEU A 112 -10.15 4.41 6.21
C LEU A 112 -11.53 4.50 6.86
N SER A 113 -11.83 3.61 7.81
CA SER A 113 -13.11 3.60 8.50
C SER A 113 -13.34 4.86 9.34
N LEU A 114 -12.30 5.34 10.03
CA LEU A 114 -12.37 6.59 10.80
C LEU A 114 -12.60 7.81 9.90
N LEU A 115 -11.84 7.92 8.81
CA LEU A 115 -11.97 9.04 7.86
C LEU A 115 -13.27 9.01 7.07
N ALA A 116 -13.87 7.84 6.87
CA ALA A 116 -15.17 7.71 6.21
C ALA A 116 -16.32 8.39 6.99
N VAL A 117 -16.18 8.58 8.30
CA VAL A 117 -17.18 9.30 9.11
C VAL A 117 -17.31 10.75 8.68
N PRO A 118 -16.27 11.60 8.79
CA PRO A 118 -16.40 13.01 8.40
C PRO A 118 -16.46 13.21 6.88
N MET A 119 -15.90 12.33 6.05
CA MET A 119 -15.74 12.54 4.63
C MET A 119 -16.84 11.91 3.77
N LEU A 120 -17.48 10.84 4.24
CA LEU A 120 -18.54 10.11 3.54
C LEU A 120 -19.85 10.08 4.33
N GLY A 121 -19.92 10.73 5.50
CA GLY A 121 -21.12 10.76 6.35
C GLY A 121 -21.47 9.41 6.96
N GLN A 122 -20.54 8.47 7.01
CA GLN A 122 -20.77 7.15 7.60
C GLN A 122 -20.82 7.24 9.12
N ARG A 123 -21.58 6.34 9.76
CA ARG A 123 -21.66 6.25 11.22
C ARG A 123 -20.73 5.15 11.73
N LEU A 124 -19.94 5.45 12.76
CA LEU A 124 -19.18 4.43 13.48
C LEU A 124 -20.13 3.50 14.21
N ARG A 125 -19.93 2.21 13.99
CA ARG A 125 -20.63 1.15 14.73
C ARG A 125 -19.80 0.77 15.96
N LYS A 126 -20.43 0.15 16.95
CA LYS A 126 -19.72 -0.40 18.13
C LYS A 126 -18.59 -1.37 17.73
N THR A 127 -18.78 -2.10 16.65
CA THR A 127 -17.80 -3.00 16.04
C THR A 127 -16.60 -2.28 15.42
N ASP A 128 -16.80 -1.10 14.84
CA ASP A 128 -15.71 -0.28 14.31
C ASP A 128 -14.85 0.25 15.47
N ILE A 129 -15.48 0.61 16.60
CA ILE A 129 -14.77 1.02 17.83
C ILE A 129 -13.99 -0.14 18.42
N ALA A 130 -14.57 -1.34 18.51
CA ALA A 130 -13.87 -2.54 18.98
C ALA A 130 -12.66 -2.86 18.07
N ALA A 131 -12.85 -2.82 16.75
CA ALA A 131 -11.77 -3.01 15.78
C ALA A 131 -10.63 -2.00 15.95
N LEU A 132 -10.98 -0.74 16.19
CA LEU A 132 -10.02 0.32 16.47
C LEU A 132 -9.19 0.02 17.73
N MET A 133 -9.85 -0.39 18.81
CA MET A 133 -9.16 -0.74 20.07
C MET A 133 -8.20 -1.92 19.88
N PHE A 134 -8.64 -2.99 19.21
CA PHE A 134 -7.78 -4.14 18.89
C PHE A 134 -6.55 -3.73 18.08
N ALA A 135 -6.75 -2.93 17.03
CA ALA A 135 -5.63 -2.49 16.21
C ALA A 135 -4.69 -1.55 16.95
N TYR A 136 -5.23 -0.63 17.77
CA TYR A 136 -4.42 0.27 18.56
C TYR A 136 -3.56 -0.49 19.59
N LEU A 137 -4.12 -1.50 20.24
CA LEU A 137 -3.35 -2.42 21.10
C LEU A 137 -2.27 -3.15 20.31
N GLY A 138 -2.58 -3.63 19.10
CA GLY A 138 -1.59 -4.25 18.22
C GLY A 138 -0.45 -3.30 17.86
N VAL A 139 -0.76 -2.06 17.53
CA VAL A 139 0.24 -1.00 17.25
C VAL A 139 1.14 -0.77 18.48
N LEU A 140 0.55 -0.65 19.67
CA LEU A 140 1.32 -0.48 20.91
C LEU A 140 2.25 -1.67 21.17
N ILE A 141 1.74 -2.90 21.07
CA ILE A 141 2.53 -4.12 21.28
C ILE A 141 3.74 -4.16 20.33
N ILE A 142 3.53 -3.86 19.04
CA ILE A 142 4.60 -3.87 18.04
C ILE A 142 5.62 -2.76 18.32
N SER A 143 5.15 -1.55 18.54
CA SER A 143 5.99 -0.36 18.65
C SER A 143 6.84 -0.34 19.92
N THR A 144 6.34 -0.94 21.01
CA THR A 144 7.05 -1.06 22.29
C THR A 144 7.79 -2.39 22.44
N LYS A 145 7.73 -3.27 21.45
CA LYS A 145 8.22 -4.67 21.55
C LYS A 145 7.63 -5.41 22.78
N GLY A 146 6.42 -5.05 23.20
CA GLY A 146 5.75 -5.57 24.38
C GLY A 146 6.24 -5.00 25.73
N GLN A 147 7.13 -4.04 25.74
CA GLN A 147 7.67 -3.38 26.95
C GLN A 147 6.86 -2.12 27.26
N PHE A 148 5.70 -2.30 27.87
CA PHE A 148 4.76 -1.18 28.11
C PHE A 148 5.21 -0.22 29.22
N THR A 149 6.13 -0.64 30.09
CA THR A 149 6.59 0.15 31.23
C THR A 149 7.60 1.24 30.85
N GLU A 150 8.35 1.01 29.77
CA GLU A 150 9.42 1.95 29.39
C GLU A 150 9.04 2.85 28.19
N LEU A 151 7.96 2.52 27.45
CA LEU A 151 7.51 3.20 26.22
C LEU A 151 8.67 3.54 25.25
N ASN A 152 9.66 2.67 25.23
CA ASN A 152 10.90 2.90 24.48
C ASN A 152 10.65 2.52 23.01
N PHE A 153 10.30 3.50 22.19
CA PHE A 153 10.15 3.34 20.75
C PHE A 153 11.53 3.34 20.09
N GLU A 154 11.82 2.33 19.30
CA GLU A 154 13.07 2.25 18.53
C GLU A 154 13.22 3.45 17.58
N SER A 155 12.15 3.91 16.99
CA SER A 155 12.07 5.15 16.22
C SER A 155 10.67 5.76 16.31
N PRO A 156 10.41 6.71 17.24
CA PRO A 156 9.11 7.38 17.33
C PRO A 156 8.70 8.05 16.02
N LEU A 157 9.68 8.66 15.32
CA LEU A 157 9.44 9.26 14.00
C LEU A 157 9.02 8.20 12.97
N GLY A 158 9.69 7.04 12.93
CA GLY A 158 9.36 5.95 12.02
C GLY A 158 7.94 5.42 12.26
N VAL A 159 7.55 5.22 13.52
CA VAL A 159 6.18 4.82 13.90
C VAL A 159 5.16 5.88 13.46
N GLY A 160 5.44 7.16 13.74
CA GLY A 160 4.57 8.27 13.33
C GLY A 160 4.39 8.34 11.81
N LEU A 161 5.46 8.16 11.04
CA LEU A 161 5.41 8.14 9.58
C LEU A 161 4.66 6.91 9.05
N ALA A 162 4.85 5.73 9.63
CA ALA A 162 4.10 4.54 9.26
C ALA A 162 2.59 4.74 9.45
N LEU A 163 2.17 5.31 10.58
CA LEU A 163 0.77 5.63 10.85
C LEU A 163 0.24 6.77 9.94
N LEU A 164 1.05 7.80 9.67
CA LEU A 164 0.69 8.87 8.73
C LEU A 164 0.47 8.31 7.31
N SER A 165 1.31 7.35 6.88
CA SER A 165 1.11 6.70 5.58
C SER A 165 -0.24 6.01 5.47
N THR A 166 -0.76 5.43 6.55
CA THR A 166 -2.09 4.79 6.56
C THR A 166 -3.22 5.79 6.35
N LEU A 167 -3.08 6.99 6.92
CA LEU A 167 -4.05 8.08 6.72
C LEU A 167 -4.03 8.58 5.26
N LEU A 168 -2.85 8.75 4.67
CA LEU A 168 -2.70 9.17 3.27
C LEU A 168 -3.29 8.11 2.33
N TRP A 169 -3.06 6.83 2.60
CA TRP A 169 -3.63 5.73 1.83
C TRP A 169 -5.15 5.67 1.95
N ALA A 170 -5.68 5.87 3.16
CA ALA A 170 -7.11 5.94 3.40
C ALA A 170 -7.76 7.13 2.65
N LEU A 171 -7.13 8.30 2.65
CA LEU A 171 -7.57 9.46 1.88
C LEU A 171 -7.57 9.18 0.38
N TYR A 172 -6.51 8.54 -0.15
CA TYR A 172 -6.45 8.13 -1.55
C TYR A 172 -7.63 7.22 -1.90
N TRP A 173 -7.95 6.22 -1.07
CA TRP A 173 -9.10 5.35 -1.29
C TRP A 173 -10.43 6.09 -1.24
N ILE A 174 -10.63 7.00 -0.26
CA ILE A 174 -11.86 7.80 -0.17
C ILE A 174 -12.06 8.65 -1.43
N PHE A 175 -11.02 9.34 -1.90
CA PHE A 175 -11.13 10.11 -3.13
C PHE A 175 -11.30 9.21 -4.37
N SER A 176 -10.68 8.04 -4.38
CA SER A 176 -10.83 7.07 -5.47
C SER A 176 -12.26 6.52 -5.59
N THR A 177 -13.05 6.46 -4.49
CA THR A 177 -14.47 6.06 -4.56
C THR A 177 -15.32 7.01 -5.39
N LYS A 178 -14.88 8.27 -5.55
CA LYS A 178 -15.54 9.27 -6.39
C LYS A 178 -15.19 9.15 -7.87
N ASN A 179 -14.25 8.28 -8.21
CA ASN A 179 -13.80 8.08 -9.57
C ASN A 179 -14.49 6.86 -10.21
N THR A 180 -15.18 7.10 -11.32
CA THR A 180 -15.91 6.07 -12.08
C THR A 180 -15.11 5.51 -13.26
N ASP A 181 -13.92 6.06 -13.52
CA ASP A 181 -13.06 5.63 -14.62
C ASP A 181 -12.47 4.24 -14.38
N LYS A 182 -11.96 3.62 -15.46
CA LYS A 182 -11.26 2.33 -15.32
C LYS A 182 -10.07 2.49 -14.37
N PRO A 183 -9.91 1.63 -13.34
CA PRO A 183 -8.88 1.79 -12.33
C PRO A 183 -7.45 1.89 -12.88
N VAL A 184 -7.14 1.15 -13.98
CA VAL A 184 -5.79 1.21 -14.60
C VAL A 184 -5.55 2.55 -15.26
N ILE A 185 -6.56 3.15 -15.92
CA ILE A 185 -6.48 4.51 -16.48
C ILE A 185 -6.26 5.52 -15.35
N SER A 186 -7.04 5.39 -14.28
CA SER A 186 -6.92 6.26 -13.11
C SER A 186 -5.51 6.19 -12.50
N LEU A 187 -4.98 4.98 -12.31
CA LEU A 187 -3.66 4.77 -11.74
C LEU A 187 -2.57 5.38 -12.64
N PHE A 188 -2.65 5.16 -13.96
CA PHE A 188 -1.71 5.75 -14.93
C PHE A 188 -1.70 7.28 -14.86
N ILE A 189 -2.88 7.91 -14.79
CA ILE A 189 -2.99 9.39 -14.68
C ILE A 189 -2.38 9.87 -13.36
N CYS A 190 -2.64 9.17 -12.24
CA CYS A 190 -2.05 9.50 -10.94
C CYS A 190 -0.52 9.46 -10.99
N PHE A 191 0.06 8.43 -11.62
CA PHE A 191 1.52 8.33 -11.76
C PHE A 191 2.08 9.40 -12.73
N SER A 192 1.35 9.72 -13.81
CA SER A 192 1.72 10.81 -14.73
C SER A 192 1.76 12.18 -14.05
N ILE A 193 0.94 12.38 -13.01
CA ILE A 193 0.91 13.61 -12.22
C ILE A 193 1.95 13.55 -11.09
N GLY A 194 2.06 12.44 -10.39
CA GLY A 194 2.96 12.30 -9.24
C GLY A 194 4.43 12.37 -9.61
N LEU A 195 4.84 11.76 -10.73
CA LEU A 195 6.23 11.74 -11.18
C LEU A 195 6.86 13.14 -11.33
N PRO A 196 6.23 14.14 -11.97
CA PRO A 196 6.76 15.50 -12.02
C PRO A 196 6.98 16.12 -10.64
N PHE A 197 6.06 15.91 -9.68
CA PHE A 197 6.23 16.42 -8.30
C PHE A 197 7.44 15.77 -7.62
N ILE A 198 7.60 14.45 -7.76
CA ILE A 198 8.75 13.73 -7.20
C ILE A 198 10.06 14.24 -7.85
N ALA A 199 10.07 14.42 -9.17
CA ALA A 199 11.22 14.95 -9.91
C ALA A 199 11.60 16.39 -9.46
N LEU A 200 10.60 17.24 -9.22
CA LEU A 200 10.84 18.60 -8.70
C LEU A 200 11.50 18.57 -7.33
N VAL A 201 11.04 17.69 -6.41
CA VAL A 201 11.65 17.55 -5.09
C VAL A 201 13.06 16.99 -5.18
N LEU A 202 13.32 15.99 -6.05
CA LEU A 202 14.67 15.47 -6.33
C LEU A 202 15.59 16.55 -6.83
N SER A 203 15.13 17.40 -7.76
CA SER A 203 15.90 18.50 -8.32
C SER A 203 16.20 19.56 -7.26
N TRP A 204 15.22 19.91 -6.44
CA TRP A 204 15.40 20.89 -5.37
C TRP A 204 16.41 20.43 -4.31
N GLN A 205 16.39 19.13 -3.99
CA GLN A 205 17.35 18.56 -3.03
C GLN A 205 18.71 18.19 -3.64
N ASN A 206 18.92 18.43 -4.93
CA ASN A 206 20.11 17.97 -5.68
C ASN A 206 20.39 16.47 -5.47
N ALA A 207 19.32 15.67 -5.33
CA ALA A 207 19.39 14.27 -4.95
C ALA A 207 19.42 13.30 -6.16
N TRP A 208 19.64 13.82 -7.37
CA TRP A 208 19.78 13.00 -8.56
C TRP A 208 21.07 12.17 -8.50
N GLN A 209 20.92 10.86 -8.58
CA GLN A 209 22.00 9.91 -8.70
C GLN A 209 21.66 8.90 -9.79
N ILE A 210 22.66 8.49 -10.56
CA ILE A 210 22.52 7.34 -11.46
C ILE A 210 22.59 6.09 -10.62
N PRO A 211 21.51 5.29 -10.54
CA PRO A 211 21.49 4.11 -9.71
C PRO A 211 22.47 3.05 -10.20
N THR A 212 23.01 2.26 -9.28
CA THR A 212 23.72 1.03 -9.61
C THR A 212 22.77 0.02 -10.27
N VAL A 213 23.29 -1.00 -10.93
CA VAL A 213 22.47 -2.09 -11.50
C VAL A 213 21.57 -2.74 -10.44
N LYS A 214 22.09 -2.94 -9.22
CA LYS A 214 21.31 -3.49 -8.10
C LYS A 214 20.15 -2.55 -7.70
N ALA A 215 20.42 -1.27 -7.64
CA ALA A 215 19.39 -0.25 -7.34
C ALA A 215 18.31 -0.18 -8.42
N TRP A 216 18.71 -0.25 -9.70
CA TRP A 216 17.75 -0.33 -10.82
C TRP A 216 16.84 -1.55 -10.73
N LEU A 217 17.40 -2.73 -10.49
CA LEU A 217 16.64 -3.98 -10.36
C LEU A 217 15.69 -3.93 -9.16
N ALA A 218 16.15 -3.38 -8.02
CA ALA A 218 15.32 -3.23 -6.83
C ALA A 218 14.16 -2.24 -7.06
N ALA A 219 14.43 -1.08 -7.67
CA ALA A 219 13.40 -0.10 -8.00
C ALA A 219 12.40 -0.65 -9.05
N ALA A 220 12.90 -1.38 -10.06
CA ALA A 220 12.05 -2.04 -11.05
C ALA A 220 11.14 -3.08 -10.39
N TYR A 221 11.68 -3.88 -9.47
CA TYR A 221 10.89 -4.85 -8.72
C TYR A 221 9.77 -4.17 -7.94
N VAL A 222 10.10 -3.12 -7.16
CA VAL A 222 9.12 -2.36 -6.39
C VAL A 222 8.06 -1.73 -7.32
N GLY A 223 8.49 -1.06 -8.39
CA GLY A 223 7.56 -0.43 -9.33
C GLY A 223 6.64 -1.41 -10.03
N LEU A 224 7.14 -2.54 -10.45
CA LEU A 224 6.34 -3.55 -11.16
C LEU A 224 5.45 -4.34 -10.22
N PHE A 225 5.98 -4.83 -9.09
CA PHE A 225 5.29 -5.78 -8.24
C PHE A 225 4.56 -5.16 -7.04
N GLU A 226 4.90 -3.96 -6.62
CA GLU A 226 4.08 -3.23 -5.66
C GLU A 226 3.07 -2.32 -6.35
N MET A 227 3.52 -1.49 -7.28
CA MET A 227 2.74 -0.37 -7.79
C MET A 227 2.03 -0.64 -9.14
N GLY A 228 2.37 -1.74 -9.85
CA GLY A 228 1.91 -2.01 -11.21
C GLY A 228 1.16 -3.33 -11.36
N ILE A 229 1.87 -4.41 -11.64
CA ILE A 229 1.32 -5.73 -12.00
C ILE A 229 0.36 -6.25 -10.93
N THR A 230 0.73 -6.15 -9.67
CA THR A 230 -0.07 -6.67 -8.56
C THR A 230 -1.42 -5.97 -8.44
N PHE A 231 -1.46 -4.67 -8.66
CA PHE A 231 -2.73 -3.94 -8.74
C PHE A 231 -3.61 -4.45 -9.88
N VAL A 232 -3.05 -4.69 -11.06
CA VAL A 232 -3.79 -5.23 -12.21
C VAL A 232 -4.33 -6.63 -11.89
N LEU A 233 -3.50 -7.51 -11.32
CA LEU A 233 -3.92 -8.85 -10.89
C LEU A 233 -5.06 -8.79 -9.86
N TRP A 234 -4.94 -7.93 -8.86
CA TRP A 234 -5.98 -7.74 -7.85
C TRP A 234 -7.30 -7.24 -8.45
N LEU A 235 -7.23 -6.27 -9.36
CA LEU A 235 -8.41 -5.79 -10.09
C LEU A 235 -9.06 -6.88 -10.93
N MET A 236 -8.27 -7.74 -11.59
CA MET A 236 -8.76 -8.89 -12.33
C MET A 236 -9.43 -9.92 -11.41
N ALA A 237 -8.83 -10.16 -10.24
CA ALA A 237 -9.43 -11.01 -9.21
C ALA A 237 -10.81 -10.51 -8.80
N MET A 238 -10.93 -9.22 -8.45
CA MET A 238 -12.19 -8.61 -8.06
C MET A 238 -13.25 -8.65 -9.18
N LYS A 239 -12.84 -8.39 -10.41
CA LYS A 239 -13.76 -8.43 -11.56
C LYS A 239 -14.30 -9.84 -11.86
N LYS A 240 -13.46 -10.88 -11.72
CA LYS A 240 -13.84 -12.28 -12.01
C LYS A 240 -14.52 -12.97 -10.83
N ALA A 241 -14.44 -12.42 -9.62
CA ALA A 241 -15.02 -13.01 -8.42
C ALA A 241 -16.55 -13.14 -8.53
N GLU A 242 -17.06 -14.34 -8.25
CA GLU A 242 -18.47 -14.58 -7.96
C GLU A 242 -18.80 -14.13 -6.53
N ASN A 243 -17.92 -14.48 -5.58
CA ASN A 243 -17.94 -14.01 -4.20
C ASN A 243 -16.72 -13.12 -3.91
N THR A 244 -16.90 -11.81 -4.01
CA THR A 244 -15.83 -10.82 -3.78
C THR A 244 -15.32 -10.80 -2.34
N ALA A 245 -16.19 -11.09 -1.35
CA ALA A 245 -15.79 -11.12 0.06
C ALA A 245 -14.79 -12.27 0.31
N SER A 246 -15.06 -13.45 -0.24
CA SER A 246 -14.16 -14.60 -0.15
C SER A 246 -12.79 -14.29 -0.76
N VAL A 247 -12.77 -13.71 -1.96
CA VAL A 247 -11.52 -13.36 -2.66
C VAL A 247 -10.75 -12.27 -1.90
N SER A 248 -11.44 -11.22 -1.43
CA SER A 248 -10.77 -10.13 -0.72
C SER A 248 -10.21 -10.53 0.65
N ASN A 249 -10.70 -11.62 1.26
CA ASN A 249 -10.15 -12.12 2.51
C ASN A 249 -8.76 -12.74 2.36
N LEU A 250 -8.38 -13.16 1.16
CA LEU A 250 -7.06 -13.72 0.89
C LEU A 250 -5.93 -12.73 1.18
N ILE A 251 -6.21 -11.43 1.16
CA ILE A 251 -5.22 -10.39 1.49
C ILE A 251 -4.64 -10.54 2.90
N PHE A 252 -5.40 -11.11 3.84
CA PHE A 252 -4.94 -11.32 5.23
C PHE A 252 -3.83 -12.38 5.37
N ILE A 253 -3.57 -13.15 4.31
CA ILE A 253 -2.44 -14.09 4.26
C ILE A 253 -1.12 -13.32 4.07
N SER A 254 -1.16 -12.20 3.33
CA SER A 254 0.03 -11.46 2.93
C SER A 254 0.97 -11.06 4.08
N PRO A 255 0.50 -10.49 5.21
CA PRO A 255 1.41 -10.07 6.28
C PRO A 255 2.16 -11.23 6.93
N PHE A 256 1.52 -12.39 7.11
CA PHE A 256 2.19 -13.56 7.68
C PHE A 256 3.20 -14.16 6.72
N LEU A 257 2.84 -14.27 5.44
CA LEU A 257 3.77 -14.73 4.41
C LEU A 257 4.96 -13.77 4.26
N SER A 258 4.72 -12.47 4.40
CA SER A 258 5.79 -11.47 4.34
C SER A 258 6.79 -11.59 5.49
N LEU A 259 6.37 -11.96 6.71
CA LEU A 259 7.31 -12.22 7.81
C LEU A 259 8.29 -13.35 7.45
N ILE A 260 7.84 -14.36 6.70
CA ILE A 260 8.72 -15.44 6.21
C ILE A 260 9.78 -14.85 5.27
N PHE A 261 9.40 -14.01 4.32
CA PHE A 261 10.34 -13.36 3.40
C PHE A 261 11.31 -12.41 4.14
N ILE A 262 10.81 -11.63 5.10
CA ILE A 262 11.63 -10.74 5.93
C ILE A 262 12.69 -11.54 6.69
N PHE A 263 12.29 -12.63 7.35
CA PHE A 263 13.22 -13.51 8.05
C PHE A 263 14.25 -14.13 7.10
N THR A 264 13.78 -14.68 5.97
CA THR A 264 14.62 -15.46 5.06
C THR A 264 15.62 -14.59 4.28
N PHE A 265 15.18 -13.41 3.80
CA PHE A 265 15.98 -12.59 2.88
C PHE A 265 16.67 -11.40 3.55
N LEU A 266 16.11 -10.86 4.64
CA LEU A 266 16.74 -9.77 5.39
C LEU A 266 17.47 -10.25 6.63
N GLY A 267 17.25 -11.50 7.06
CA GLY A 267 17.83 -12.02 8.30
C GLY A 267 17.26 -11.34 9.55
N GLU A 268 16.14 -10.59 9.44
CA GLU A 268 15.48 -9.99 10.60
C GLU A 268 14.84 -11.07 11.46
N ALA A 269 15.33 -11.25 12.70
CA ALA A 269 14.67 -12.12 13.68
C ALA A 269 13.27 -11.57 13.98
N ILE A 270 12.24 -12.38 13.77
CA ILE A 270 10.86 -11.94 13.98
C ILE A 270 10.58 -11.87 15.49
N HIS A 271 10.34 -10.66 15.96
CA HIS A 271 10.06 -10.44 17.37
C HIS A 271 8.66 -10.98 17.73
N PRO A 272 8.49 -11.72 18.85
CA PRO A 272 7.18 -12.24 19.26
C PRO A 272 6.10 -11.17 19.36
N ALA A 273 6.44 -9.98 19.80
CA ALA A 273 5.51 -8.83 19.85
C ALA A 273 4.97 -8.46 18.46
N THR A 274 5.75 -8.65 17.39
CA THR A 274 5.27 -8.40 16.02
C THR A 274 4.17 -9.39 15.63
N ILE A 275 4.34 -10.67 15.94
CA ILE A 275 3.35 -11.71 15.66
C ILE A 275 2.07 -11.46 16.47
N ILE A 276 2.21 -11.19 17.76
CA ILE A 276 1.07 -10.95 18.67
C ILE A 276 0.33 -9.67 18.23
N GLY A 277 1.04 -8.57 18.04
CA GLY A 277 0.42 -7.31 17.66
C GLY A 277 -0.21 -7.34 16.27
N LEU A 278 0.41 -8.05 15.30
CA LEU A 278 -0.18 -8.30 13.99
C LEU A 278 -1.47 -9.13 14.11
N GLY A 279 -1.48 -10.14 14.98
CA GLY A 279 -2.69 -10.91 15.32
C GLY A 279 -3.81 -10.01 15.82
N PHE A 280 -3.52 -9.07 16.74
CA PHE A 280 -4.51 -8.09 17.22
C PHE A 280 -5.03 -7.19 16.09
N ILE A 281 -4.16 -6.67 15.22
CA ILE A 281 -4.57 -5.84 14.07
C ILE A 281 -5.50 -6.63 13.15
N ILE A 282 -5.13 -7.86 12.79
CA ILE A 282 -5.94 -8.70 11.90
C ILE A 282 -7.26 -9.11 12.54
N CYS A 283 -7.28 -9.43 13.83
CA CYS A 283 -8.52 -9.68 14.55
C CYS A 283 -9.45 -8.45 14.52
N GLY A 284 -8.91 -7.25 14.73
CA GLY A 284 -9.66 -6.00 14.59
C GLY A 284 -10.29 -5.84 13.20
N LEU A 285 -9.50 -6.05 12.15
CA LEU A 285 -9.99 -6.00 10.76
C LEU A 285 -11.03 -7.08 10.45
N ALA A 286 -10.88 -8.29 11.00
CA ALA A 286 -11.84 -9.38 10.85
C ALA A 286 -13.17 -9.06 11.53
N ILE A 287 -13.15 -8.55 12.77
CA ILE A 287 -14.35 -8.11 13.51
C ILE A 287 -15.11 -7.06 12.70
N GLN A 288 -14.40 -6.06 12.18
CA GLN A 288 -15.00 -5.00 11.38
C GLN A 288 -15.68 -5.54 10.11
N LYS A 289 -15.11 -6.55 9.48
CA LYS A 289 -15.56 -7.08 8.19
C LYS A 289 -16.71 -8.09 8.34
N LEU A 290 -16.62 -9.01 9.31
CA LEU A 290 -17.62 -10.04 9.53
C LEU A 290 -19.01 -9.50 9.88
N ILE A 291 -19.05 -8.34 10.53
CA ILE A 291 -20.31 -7.72 10.98
C ILE A 291 -20.86 -6.72 9.95
N LYS A 292 -20.09 -6.32 8.93
CA LYS A 292 -20.60 -5.59 7.77
C LYS A 292 -21.44 -6.45 6.81
N SER A 293 -21.40 -7.77 6.92
CA SER A 293 -22.10 -8.69 6.02
C SER A 293 -23.52 -9.07 6.50
N LYS A 294 -24.02 -8.47 7.57
CA LYS A 294 -25.41 -8.50 8.01
C LYS A 294 -26.00 -7.09 7.89
#